data_4f7deb408073211945d6e4c0a0628464
#
_entry.id   4f7deb408073211945d6e4c0a0628464
#
_cell.length_a   1.000
_cell.length_b   1.000
_cell.length_c   1.000
_cell.angle_alpha   90.00
_cell.angle_beta   90.00
_cell.angle_gamma   90.00
#
_symmetry.space_group_name_H-M   'P 1'
#
loop_
_entity.id
_entity.type
_entity.pdbx_description
1 polymer ?
#
loop_
_entity_poly.entity_id
_entity_poly.type
_entity_poly.pdbx_seq_one_letter_code
_entity_poly.pdbx_strand_id
1 'polypeptide(L)'
;MDTTSLRAAAIVGEAEINHAIATLVLAFGTDPVARWMYREPDQYLLRAPRLFRALGASSFAACAAQRTSDGLGVALWLPPAVAGDDESLEAVIAESVVKEKQADVGAVFERTERYRPTEPHWYLSLIGVEVLHRNKGCGAALLEYGLRQCDREHRPAYLWSSNPQNTSLYQRHGFEVVATIQVGSSPPIFPMFRRTR
;
A
#
# COMPACT_ATOMS: atom_id res chain seq x y z
N MET A 1 -26.65 -0.91 14.39
CA MET A 1 -25.33 -0.23 14.44
C MET A 1 -25.19 0.53 13.14
N ASP A 2 -24.96 1.82 13.22
CA ASP A 2 -24.86 2.69 12.04
C ASP A 2 -23.60 2.32 11.25
N THR A 3 -23.79 1.86 10.02
CA THR A 3 -22.70 1.45 9.12
C THR A 3 -21.71 2.59 8.81
N THR A 4 -22.10 3.85 9.03
CA THR A 4 -21.26 5.03 8.86
C THR A 4 -20.18 5.12 9.93
N SER A 5 -20.46 4.72 11.16
CA SER A 5 -19.51 4.74 12.29
C SER A 5 -18.37 3.73 12.12
N LEU A 6 -18.63 2.57 11.51
CA LEU A 6 -17.63 1.51 11.27
C LEU A 6 -16.60 1.87 10.20
N ARG A 7 -16.85 2.91 9.40
CA ARG A 7 -15.99 3.36 8.29
C ARG A 7 -15.13 4.57 8.62
N ALA A 8 -15.26 5.14 9.82
CA ALA A 8 -14.43 6.26 10.22
C ALA A 8 -12.97 5.82 10.24
N ALA A 9 -12.11 6.60 9.57
CA ALA A 9 -10.68 6.35 9.59
C ALA A 9 -10.00 7.16 10.71
N ALA A 10 -9.01 6.55 11.35
CA ALA A 10 -8.20 7.14 12.40
C ALA A 10 -6.72 6.76 12.21
N ILE A 11 -5.83 7.49 12.84
CA ILE A 11 -4.39 7.17 12.84
C ILE A 11 -4.16 5.89 13.66
N VAL A 12 -3.26 5.05 13.18
CA VAL A 12 -2.81 3.84 13.89
C VAL A 12 -1.92 4.26 15.06
N GLY A 13 -2.33 3.91 16.27
CA GLY A 13 -1.50 4.08 17.47
C GLY A 13 -0.41 3.00 17.57
N GLU A 14 0.63 3.24 18.37
CA GLU A 14 1.76 2.32 18.52
C GLU A 14 1.31 0.90 18.94
N ALA A 15 0.40 0.80 19.91
CA ALA A 15 -0.16 -0.47 20.37
C ALA A 15 -0.94 -1.24 19.29
N GLU A 16 -1.36 -0.56 18.21
CA GLU A 16 -2.19 -1.12 17.14
C GLU A 16 -1.38 -1.56 15.92
N ILE A 17 -0.07 -1.26 15.86
CA ILE A 17 0.80 -1.57 14.71
C ILE A 17 0.75 -3.06 14.35
N ASN A 18 0.83 -3.94 15.35
CA ASN A 18 0.79 -5.39 15.09
C ASN A 18 -0.56 -5.82 14.49
N HIS A 19 -1.65 -5.23 14.95
CA HIS A 19 -2.97 -5.49 14.38
C HIS A 19 -3.08 -4.95 12.94
N ALA A 20 -2.59 -3.75 12.68
CA ALA A 20 -2.55 -3.19 11.33
C ALA A 20 -1.75 -4.06 10.35
N ILE A 21 -0.59 -4.59 10.77
CA ILE A 21 0.19 -5.53 9.97
C ILE A 21 -0.60 -6.83 9.71
N ALA A 22 -1.26 -7.40 10.73
CA ALA A 22 -2.09 -8.60 10.55
C ALA A 22 -3.25 -8.36 9.56
N THR A 23 -3.92 -7.21 9.64
CA THR A 23 -4.95 -6.79 8.68
C THR A 23 -4.39 -6.71 7.25
N LEU A 24 -3.19 -6.15 7.05
CA LEU A 24 -2.55 -6.11 5.73
C LEU A 24 -2.21 -7.52 5.22
N VAL A 25 -1.72 -8.41 6.08
CA VAL A 25 -1.46 -9.81 5.70
C VAL A 25 -2.73 -10.48 5.20
N LEU A 26 -3.86 -10.31 5.89
CA LEU A 26 -5.14 -10.85 5.44
C LEU A 26 -5.63 -10.19 4.16
N ALA A 27 -5.49 -8.88 4.04
CA ALA A 27 -5.92 -8.12 2.87
C ALA A 27 -5.14 -8.49 1.59
N PHE A 28 -3.84 -8.73 1.69
CA PHE A 28 -2.98 -9.04 0.55
C PHE A 28 -2.83 -10.54 0.26
N GLY A 29 -3.52 -11.41 0.99
CA GLY A 29 -3.45 -12.86 0.82
C GLY A 29 -3.85 -13.36 -0.58
N THR A 30 -4.59 -12.57 -1.35
CA THR A 30 -4.97 -12.84 -2.74
C THR A 30 -4.41 -11.82 -3.73
N ASP A 31 -3.53 -10.92 -3.28
CA ASP A 31 -2.93 -9.92 -4.15
C ASP A 31 -1.98 -10.56 -5.18
N PRO A 32 -2.08 -10.20 -6.47
CA PRO A 32 -1.26 -10.82 -7.51
C PRO A 32 0.25 -10.70 -7.28
N VAL A 33 0.74 -9.53 -6.85
CA VAL A 33 2.18 -9.30 -6.64
C VAL A 33 2.66 -9.99 -5.38
N ALA A 34 1.91 -9.92 -4.29
CA ALA A 34 2.26 -10.63 -3.05
C ALA A 34 2.29 -12.15 -3.26
N ARG A 35 1.34 -12.70 -4.03
CA ARG A 35 1.32 -14.13 -4.38
C ARG A 35 2.37 -14.52 -5.42
N TRP A 36 2.79 -13.61 -6.27
CA TRP A 36 3.91 -13.83 -7.15
C TRP A 36 5.24 -13.88 -6.39
N MET A 37 5.44 -13.01 -5.39
CA MET A 37 6.62 -13.03 -4.52
C MET A 37 6.65 -14.30 -3.65
N TYR A 38 5.52 -14.67 -3.05
CA TYR A 38 5.38 -15.79 -2.12
C TYR A 38 4.27 -16.73 -2.60
N ARG A 39 4.63 -17.66 -3.49
CA ARG A 39 3.68 -18.54 -4.15
C ARG A 39 2.95 -19.47 -3.16
N GLU A 40 3.73 -20.07 -2.25
CA GLU A 40 3.18 -21.04 -1.28
C GLU A 40 2.51 -20.29 -0.11
N PRO A 41 1.31 -20.73 0.30
CA PRO A 41 0.55 -20.05 1.36
C PRO A 41 1.28 -19.95 2.70
N ASP A 42 1.98 -20.99 3.10
CA ASP A 42 2.78 -21.04 4.33
C ASP A 42 3.94 -20.03 4.27
N GLN A 43 4.64 -19.94 3.15
CA GLN A 43 5.70 -18.95 2.92
C GLN A 43 5.15 -17.54 2.95
N TYR A 44 3.99 -17.29 2.35
CA TYR A 44 3.32 -15.99 2.44
C TYR A 44 3.03 -15.62 3.90
N LEU A 45 2.36 -16.48 4.65
CA LEU A 45 1.99 -16.21 6.03
C LEU A 45 3.22 -16.00 6.95
N LEU A 46 4.31 -16.72 6.67
CA LEU A 46 5.56 -16.59 7.43
C LEU A 46 6.31 -15.28 7.11
N ARG A 47 6.31 -14.84 5.85
CA ARG A 47 7.18 -13.76 5.36
C ARG A 47 6.48 -12.40 5.25
N ALA A 48 5.21 -12.37 4.87
CA ALA A 48 4.46 -11.14 4.65
C ALA A 48 4.40 -10.20 5.86
N PRO A 49 4.33 -10.65 7.12
CA PRO A 49 4.37 -9.75 8.27
C PRO A 49 5.63 -8.88 8.32
N ARG A 50 6.81 -9.46 8.01
CA ARG A 50 8.08 -8.71 7.98
C ARG A 50 8.12 -7.74 6.79
N LEU A 51 7.67 -8.18 5.62
CA LEU A 51 7.59 -7.33 4.44
C LEU A 51 6.69 -6.11 4.68
N PHE A 52 5.48 -6.31 5.19
CA PHE A 52 4.56 -5.19 5.44
C PHE A 52 5.02 -4.28 6.58
N ARG A 53 5.78 -4.81 7.55
CA ARG A 53 6.41 -3.99 8.57
C ARG A 53 7.50 -3.10 7.98
N ALA A 54 8.37 -3.61 7.11
CA ALA A 54 9.40 -2.84 6.42
C ALA A 54 8.77 -1.75 5.54
N LEU A 55 7.79 -2.12 4.69
CA LEU A 55 7.04 -1.18 3.85
C LEU A 55 6.29 -0.10 4.64
N GLY A 56 5.90 -0.38 5.88
CA GLY A 56 5.12 0.51 6.73
C GLY A 56 5.93 1.31 7.74
N ALA A 57 7.20 0.98 7.95
CA ALA A 57 8.01 1.54 9.05
C ALA A 57 7.97 3.07 9.09
N SER A 58 8.29 3.72 7.98
CA SER A 58 8.26 5.18 7.87
C SER A 58 6.85 5.78 8.01
N SER A 59 5.80 5.08 7.56
CA SER A 59 4.41 5.53 7.73
C SER A 59 3.99 5.51 9.20
N PHE A 60 4.37 4.49 9.96
CA PHE A 60 4.10 4.41 11.39
C PHE A 60 4.89 5.48 12.15
N ALA A 61 6.18 5.65 11.86
CA ALA A 61 7.03 6.67 12.49
C ALA A 61 6.54 8.10 12.22
N ALA A 62 6.01 8.36 11.02
CA ALA A 62 5.45 9.66 10.64
C ALA A 62 4.01 9.89 11.11
N CYS A 63 3.41 8.96 11.88
CA CYS A 63 1.98 8.99 12.28
C CYS A 63 1.03 9.18 11.08
N ALA A 64 1.38 8.61 9.93
CA ALA A 64 0.62 8.69 8.69
C ALA A 64 -0.07 7.37 8.30
N ALA A 65 0.10 6.34 9.12
CA ALA A 65 -0.64 5.09 9.01
C ALA A 65 -2.07 5.27 9.53
N GLN A 66 -3.04 4.75 8.78
CA GLN A 66 -4.47 4.93 9.07
C GLN A 66 -5.17 3.58 9.13
N ARG A 67 -6.21 3.47 9.93
CA ARG A 67 -7.08 2.30 10.00
C ARG A 67 -8.55 2.70 10.04
N THR A 68 -9.42 1.79 9.66
CA THR A 68 -10.86 1.90 9.96
C THR A 68 -11.11 1.68 11.45
N SER A 69 -12.21 2.21 11.98
CA SER A 69 -12.55 2.10 13.42
C SER A 69 -12.70 0.65 13.91
N ASP A 70 -13.12 -0.25 13.01
CA ASP A 70 -13.22 -1.70 13.26
C ASP A 70 -11.88 -2.45 13.07
N GLY A 71 -10.82 -1.75 12.62
CA GLY A 71 -9.50 -2.34 12.37
C GLY A 71 -9.40 -3.23 11.12
N LEU A 72 -10.46 -3.35 10.32
CA LEU A 72 -10.54 -4.27 9.17
C LEU A 72 -9.97 -3.68 7.87
N GLY A 73 -9.55 -2.43 7.91
CA GLY A 73 -8.87 -1.75 6.80
C GLY A 73 -7.72 -0.89 7.29
N VAL A 74 -6.64 -0.85 6.52
CA VAL A 74 -5.41 -0.10 6.81
C VAL A 74 -4.91 0.59 5.56
N ALA A 75 -4.43 1.83 5.68
CA ALA A 75 -3.72 2.55 4.65
C ALA A 75 -2.43 3.14 5.22
N LEU A 76 -1.32 2.95 4.51
CA LEU A 76 0.00 3.45 4.89
C LEU A 76 0.42 4.54 3.91
N TRP A 77 0.50 5.77 4.42
CA TRP A 77 0.91 6.93 3.65
C TRP A 77 2.31 7.39 4.07
N LEU A 78 3.08 7.87 3.12
CA LEU A 78 4.32 8.59 3.36
C LEU A 78 4.09 10.08 3.04
N PRO A 79 4.28 10.97 4.02
CA PRO A 79 4.23 12.42 3.79
C PRO A 79 5.31 12.88 2.81
N PRO A 80 5.14 14.05 2.17
CA PRO A 80 6.22 14.67 1.41
C PRO A 80 7.51 14.76 2.23
N ALA A 81 8.65 14.49 1.59
CA ALA A 81 9.98 14.48 2.21
C ALA A 81 10.25 13.36 3.25
N VAL A 82 9.32 12.45 3.49
CA VAL A 82 9.58 11.22 4.24
C VAL A 82 9.97 10.12 3.27
N ALA A 83 11.20 9.63 3.37
CA ALA A 83 11.68 8.49 2.58
C ALA A 83 11.13 7.17 3.14
N GLY A 84 10.99 6.18 2.28
CA GLY A 84 10.83 4.78 2.69
C GLY A 84 12.09 4.27 3.40
N ASP A 85 11.97 3.13 4.06
CA ASP A 85 13.12 2.39 4.62
C ASP A 85 13.58 1.34 3.59
N ASP A 86 14.24 1.83 2.55
CA ASP A 86 14.63 1.01 1.41
C ASP A 86 15.67 -0.05 1.81
N GLU A 87 16.59 0.27 2.73
CA GLU A 87 17.59 -0.66 3.23
C GLU A 87 16.96 -1.86 3.95
N SER A 88 16.03 -1.60 4.87
CA SER A 88 15.28 -2.66 5.54
C SER A 88 14.43 -3.47 4.56
N LEU A 89 13.84 -2.84 3.58
CA LEU A 89 13.03 -3.50 2.55
C LEU A 89 13.90 -4.42 1.68
N GLU A 90 15.05 -3.96 1.21
CA GLU A 90 16.00 -4.76 0.44
C GLU A 90 16.49 -5.97 1.23
N ALA A 91 16.84 -5.80 2.52
CA ALA A 91 17.25 -6.89 3.40
C ALA A 91 16.13 -7.94 3.55
N VAL A 92 14.88 -7.51 3.75
CA VAL A 92 13.72 -8.41 3.84
C VAL A 92 13.50 -9.17 2.53
N ILE A 93 13.60 -8.51 1.37
CA ILE A 93 13.47 -9.14 0.06
C ILE A 93 14.57 -10.19 -0.13
N ALA A 94 15.82 -9.85 0.16
CA ALA A 94 16.95 -10.76 0.03
C ALA A 94 16.82 -12.02 0.90
N GLU A 95 16.26 -11.90 2.11
CA GLU A 95 16.07 -13.04 3.02
C GLU A 95 14.81 -13.88 2.71
N SER A 96 13.76 -13.25 2.18
CA SER A 96 12.43 -13.86 2.14
C SER A 96 11.96 -14.30 0.76
N VAL A 97 12.43 -13.63 -0.30
CA VAL A 97 12.08 -13.96 -1.68
C VAL A 97 13.07 -14.99 -2.25
N VAL A 98 12.58 -15.99 -2.96
CA VAL A 98 13.44 -16.99 -3.61
C VAL A 98 14.41 -16.31 -4.58
N LYS A 99 15.67 -16.78 -4.59
CA LYS A 99 16.79 -16.11 -5.28
C LYS A 99 16.51 -15.83 -6.76
N GLU A 100 15.84 -16.73 -7.44
CA GLU A 100 15.49 -16.65 -8.85
C GLU A 100 14.54 -15.47 -9.16
N LYS A 101 13.83 -14.96 -8.15
CA LYS A 101 12.88 -13.83 -8.31
C LYS A 101 13.42 -12.50 -7.78
N GLN A 102 14.49 -12.50 -6.99
CA GLN A 102 14.98 -11.28 -6.34
C GLN A 102 15.30 -10.17 -7.36
N ALA A 103 15.94 -10.53 -8.48
CA ALA A 103 16.25 -9.57 -9.55
C ALA A 103 14.98 -8.96 -10.18
N ASP A 104 13.97 -9.78 -10.44
CA ASP A 104 12.69 -9.32 -11.00
C ASP A 104 11.94 -8.43 -10.01
N VAL A 105 11.94 -8.79 -8.72
CA VAL A 105 11.31 -7.99 -7.65
C VAL A 105 12.02 -6.65 -7.53
N GLY A 106 13.35 -6.60 -7.48
CA GLY A 106 14.11 -5.35 -7.46
C GLY A 106 13.82 -4.48 -8.68
N ALA A 107 13.78 -5.08 -9.88
CA ALA A 107 13.46 -4.35 -11.10
C ALA A 107 12.01 -3.81 -11.14
N VAL A 108 11.05 -4.47 -10.47
CA VAL A 108 9.70 -3.95 -10.28
C VAL A 108 9.75 -2.66 -9.46
N PHE A 109 10.38 -2.67 -8.29
CA PHE A 109 10.51 -1.47 -7.45
C PHE A 109 11.24 -0.33 -8.18
N GLU A 110 12.39 -0.61 -8.81
CA GLU A 110 13.13 0.37 -9.60
C GLU A 110 12.27 1.00 -10.72
N ARG A 111 11.50 0.19 -11.44
CA ARG A 111 10.64 0.71 -12.51
C ARG A 111 9.47 1.53 -11.98
N THR A 112 8.88 1.18 -10.84
CA THR A 112 7.81 1.99 -10.23
C THR A 112 8.33 3.34 -9.75
N GLU A 113 9.55 3.40 -9.21
CA GLU A 113 10.19 4.65 -8.79
C GLU A 113 10.43 5.63 -9.95
N ARG A 114 10.65 5.17 -11.17
CA ARG A 114 10.81 6.04 -12.36
C ARG A 114 9.57 6.88 -12.70
N TYR A 115 8.40 6.45 -12.22
CA TYR A 115 7.13 7.16 -12.41
C TYR A 115 6.72 7.99 -11.19
N ARG A 116 7.51 7.91 -10.12
CA ARG A 116 7.28 8.71 -8.93
C ARG A 116 7.55 10.18 -9.23
N PRO A 117 6.67 11.11 -8.80
CA PRO A 117 6.90 12.53 -9.01
C PRO A 117 8.19 13.00 -8.34
N THR A 118 8.93 13.90 -8.99
CA THR A 118 10.11 14.55 -8.41
C THR A 118 9.73 15.70 -7.47
N GLU A 119 8.52 16.26 -7.63
CA GLU A 119 7.97 17.26 -6.71
C GLU A 119 7.52 16.62 -5.39
N PRO A 120 7.53 17.37 -4.28
CA PRO A 120 7.03 16.86 -2.99
C PRO A 120 5.58 16.39 -3.10
N HIS A 121 5.32 15.13 -2.77
CA HIS A 121 4.04 14.46 -2.93
C HIS A 121 3.76 13.50 -1.77
N TRP A 122 2.51 13.17 -1.57
CA TRP A 122 2.09 12.08 -0.70
C TRP A 122 2.17 10.75 -1.44
N TYR A 123 2.73 9.73 -0.80
CA TYR A 123 2.81 8.39 -1.37
C TYR A 123 1.97 7.39 -0.56
N LEU A 124 0.98 6.78 -1.20
CA LEU A 124 0.22 5.67 -0.63
C LEU A 124 0.98 4.36 -0.91
N SER A 125 1.77 3.91 0.06
CA SER A 125 2.58 2.70 -0.09
C SER A 125 1.76 1.42 -0.03
N LEU A 126 0.77 1.35 0.86
CA LEU A 126 -0.13 0.21 0.98
C LEU A 126 -1.54 0.69 1.34
N ILE A 127 -2.54 0.01 0.79
CA ILE A 127 -3.92 0.06 1.27
C ILE A 127 -4.53 -1.32 1.16
N GLY A 128 -5.11 -1.81 2.25
CA GLY A 128 -5.74 -3.13 2.29
C GLY A 128 -6.99 -3.12 3.15
N VAL A 129 -7.99 -3.88 2.71
CA VAL A 129 -9.20 -4.18 3.47
C VAL A 129 -9.36 -5.68 3.51
N GLU A 130 -9.64 -6.23 4.67
CA GLU A 130 -9.88 -7.67 4.84
C GLU A 130 -10.91 -8.18 3.83
N VAL A 131 -10.65 -9.35 3.24
CA VAL A 131 -11.36 -9.86 2.06
C VAL A 131 -12.88 -9.88 2.25
N LEU A 132 -13.35 -10.36 3.41
CA LEU A 132 -14.79 -10.45 3.73
C LEU A 132 -15.46 -9.07 3.93
N HIS A 133 -14.66 -8.00 4.04
CA HIS A 133 -15.13 -6.64 4.29
C HIS A 133 -14.91 -5.71 3.08
N ARG A 134 -14.44 -6.24 1.95
CA ARG A 134 -14.34 -5.50 0.69
C ARG A 134 -15.72 -5.08 0.15
N ASN A 135 -15.72 -4.09 -0.71
CA ASN A 135 -16.92 -3.53 -1.37
C ASN A 135 -17.96 -2.93 -0.39
N LYS A 136 -17.57 -2.69 0.87
CA LYS A 136 -18.42 -2.06 1.89
C LYS A 136 -18.05 -0.59 2.15
N GLY A 137 -17.18 0.01 1.32
CA GLY A 137 -16.77 1.41 1.42
C GLY A 137 -15.55 1.69 2.29
N CYS A 138 -14.97 0.69 2.99
CA CYS A 138 -13.80 0.88 3.85
C CYS A 138 -12.58 1.46 3.11
N GLY A 139 -12.27 0.92 1.91
CA GLY A 139 -11.16 1.44 1.10
C GLY A 139 -11.37 2.87 0.63
N ALA A 140 -12.61 3.26 0.28
CA ALA A 140 -12.94 4.64 -0.07
C ALA A 140 -12.75 5.57 1.13
N ALA A 141 -13.24 5.18 2.31
CA ALA A 141 -13.10 5.98 3.54
C ALA A 141 -11.63 6.22 3.92
N LEU A 142 -10.76 5.19 3.79
CA LEU A 142 -9.32 5.32 4.02
C LEU A 142 -8.67 6.26 2.99
N LEU A 143 -9.00 6.11 1.70
CA LEU A 143 -8.50 7.01 0.67
C LEU A 143 -8.93 8.46 0.91
N GLU A 144 -10.21 8.69 1.18
CA GLU A 144 -10.75 10.02 1.45
C GLU A 144 -10.09 10.67 2.67
N TYR A 145 -9.81 9.88 3.71
CA TYR A 145 -9.14 10.40 4.90
C TYR A 145 -7.73 10.88 4.57
N GLY A 146 -6.92 10.10 3.87
CA GLY A 146 -5.56 10.48 3.46
C GLY A 146 -5.55 11.61 2.45
N LEU A 147 -6.43 11.57 1.46
CA LEU A 147 -6.52 12.59 0.42
C LEU A 147 -6.96 13.96 0.94
N ARG A 148 -7.75 14.03 2.02
CA ARG A 148 -8.02 15.32 2.70
C ARG A 148 -6.75 16.02 3.17
N GLN A 149 -5.71 15.25 3.57
CA GLN A 149 -4.42 15.85 3.92
C GLN A 149 -3.69 16.38 2.69
N CYS A 150 -3.67 15.58 1.60
CA CYS A 150 -3.08 16.00 0.33
C CYS A 150 -3.73 17.32 -0.18
N ASP A 151 -5.06 17.40 -0.12
CA ASP A 151 -5.82 18.58 -0.59
C ASP A 151 -5.59 19.80 0.30
N ARG A 152 -5.52 19.64 1.63
CA ARG A 152 -5.19 20.74 2.56
C ARG A 152 -3.79 21.31 2.34
N GLU A 153 -2.84 20.47 1.97
CA GLU A 153 -1.45 20.87 1.72
C GLU A 153 -1.21 21.26 0.27
N HIS A 154 -2.23 21.20 -0.59
CA HIS A 154 -2.10 21.42 -2.03
C HIS A 154 -0.94 20.59 -2.61
N ARG A 155 -0.90 19.29 -2.27
CA ARG A 155 0.13 18.35 -2.73
C ARG A 155 -0.48 17.26 -3.59
N PRO A 156 0.22 16.83 -4.65
CA PRO A 156 -0.18 15.66 -5.43
C PRO A 156 -0.01 14.37 -4.61
N ALA A 157 -0.64 13.31 -5.10
CA ALA A 157 -0.50 11.98 -4.52
C ALA A 157 -0.07 10.96 -5.57
N TYR A 158 0.74 9.99 -5.15
CA TYR A 158 1.22 8.89 -5.97
C TYR A 158 0.93 7.57 -5.29
N LEU A 159 0.70 6.54 -6.08
CA LEU A 159 0.65 5.13 -5.69
C LEU A 159 1.03 4.25 -6.87
N TRP A 160 1.29 2.97 -6.61
CA TRP A 160 1.18 1.95 -7.65
C TRP A 160 0.24 0.83 -7.20
N SER A 161 -0.61 0.38 -8.11
CA SER A 161 -1.57 -0.69 -7.87
C SER A 161 -1.02 -2.02 -8.34
N SER A 162 -1.00 -3.01 -7.44
CA SER A 162 -0.63 -4.40 -7.71
C SER A 162 -1.78 -5.24 -8.27
N ASN A 163 -3.00 -4.69 -8.27
CA ASN A 163 -4.19 -5.39 -8.71
C ASN A 163 -5.03 -4.50 -9.65
N PRO A 164 -5.27 -4.92 -10.91
CA PRO A 164 -6.06 -4.14 -11.87
C PRO A 164 -7.50 -3.88 -11.40
N GLN A 165 -8.07 -4.74 -10.57
CA GLN A 165 -9.43 -4.55 -10.03
C GLN A 165 -9.55 -3.33 -9.11
N ASN A 166 -8.44 -2.89 -8.52
CA ASN A 166 -8.42 -1.74 -7.61
C ASN A 166 -8.31 -0.39 -8.35
N THR A 167 -7.91 -0.37 -9.62
CA THR A 167 -7.69 0.87 -10.38
C THR A 167 -8.93 1.74 -10.44
N SER A 168 -10.12 1.14 -10.58
CA SER A 168 -11.40 1.87 -10.61
C SER A 168 -11.69 2.60 -9.30
N LEU A 169 -11.25 2.06 -8.14
CA LEU A 169 -11.36 2.75 -6.86
C LEU A 169 -10.50 4.01 -6.86
N TYR A 170 -9.24 3.91 -7.26
CA TYR A 170 -8.34 5.06 -7.29
C TYR A 170 -8.76 6.12 -8.31
N GLN A 171 -9.23 5.70 -9.50
CA GLN A 171 -9.73 6.61 -10.53
C GLN A 171 -10.92 7.46 -10.04
N ARG A 172 -11.86 6.87 -9.29
CA ARG A 172 -12.97 7.63 -8.68
C ARG A 172 -12.50 8.68 -7.68
N HIS A 173 -11.28 8.53 -7.14
CA HIS A 173 -10.65 9.49 -6.24
C HIS A 173 -9.65 10.43 -6.95
N GLY A 174 -9.66 10.43 -8.28
CA GLY A 174 -8.89 11.38 -9.10
C GLY A 174 -7.48 10.92 -9.46
N PHE A 175 -7.13 9.66 -9.23
CA PHE A 175 -5.87 9.10 -9.74
C PHE A 175 -6.01 8.70 -11.21
N GLU A 176 -4.96 8.92 -11.97
CA GLU A 176 -4.81 8.49 -13.36
C GLU A 176 -3.71 7.43 -13.46
N VAL A 177 -3.92 6.38 -14.25
CA VAL A 177 -2.88 5.40 -14.57
C VAL A 177 -1.87 6.07 -15.49
N VAL A 178 -0.60 6.14 -15.08
CA VAL A 178 0.46 6.77 -15.88
C VAL A 178 1.28 5.77 -16.69
N ALA A 179 1.28 4.50 -16.28
CA ALA A 179 1.97 3.44 -17.00
C ALA A 179 1.41 2.06 -16.62
N THR A 180 1.80 1.05 -17.40
CA THR A 180 1.71 -0.36 -17.03
C THR A 180 3.11 -0.94 -17.03
N ILE A 181 3.53 -1.51 -15.91
CA ILE A 181 4.85 -2.12 -15.72
C ILE A 181 4.69 -3.62 -15.59
N GLN A 182 5.53 -4.37 -16.29
CA GLN A 182 5.69 -5.80 -16.11
C GLN A 182 7.17 -6.16 -16.24
N VAL A 183 7.68 -7.02 -15.36
CA VAL A 183 9.06 -7.48 -15.35
C VAL A 183 9.07 -9.01 -15.28
N GLY A 184 9.71 -9.66 -16.24
CA GLY A 184 9.78 -11.11 -16.26
C GLY A 184 8.39 -11.75 -16.13
N SER A 185 8.21 -12.57 -15.11
CA SER A 185 6.94 -13.25 -14.79
C SER A 185 6.04 -12.45 -13.83
N SER A 186 6.36 -11.18 -13.53
CA SER A 186 5.54 -10.39 -12.61
C SER A 186 4.12 -10.16 -13.16
N PRO A 187 3.11 -10.04 -12.31
CA PRO A 187 1.85 -9.45 -12.70
C PRO A 187 2.03 -8.02 -13.20
N PRO A 188 1.08 -7.48 -13.99
CA PRO A 188 1.10 -6.07 -14.36
C PRO A 188 0.87 -5.18 -13.13
N ILE A 189 1.60 -4.08 -13.07
CA ILE A 189 1.58 -3.09 -12.00
C ILE A 189 1.27 -1.73 -12.64
N PHE A 190 0.46 -0.94 -11.95
CA PHE A 190 -0.08 0.30 -12.48
C PHE A 190 0.34 1.47 -11.59
N PRO A 191 1.44 2.18 -11.91
CA PRO A 191 1.71 3.49 -11.32
C PRO A 191 0.56 4.45 -11.60
N MET A 192 0.12 5.17 -10.56
CA MET A 192 -1.01 6.08 -10.66
C MET A 192 -0.68 7.40 -9.96
N PHE A 193 -1.09 8.49 -10.57
CA PHE A 193 -0.83 9.85 -10.10
C PHE A 193 -2.13 10.64 -9.96
N ARG A 194 -2.23 11.41 -8.88
CA ARG A 194 -3.32 12.36 -8.62
C ARG A 194 -2.76 13.75 -8.50
N ARG A 195 -3.21 14.66 -9.35
CA ARG A 195 -2.84 16.08 -9.28
C ARG A 195 -3.39 16.73 -8.03
N THR A 196 -2.80 17.85 -7.63
CA THR A 196 -3.36 18.73 -6.59
C THR A 196 -4.76 19.21 -6.96
N ARG A 197 -5.59 19.37 -5.95
CA ARG A 197 -6.92 20.01 -6.06
C ARG A 197 -6.94 21.29 -5.27
#